data_fcc45bcbe7f07804fbe71d55a057fc3f
#
_entry.id   fcc45bcbe7f07804fbe71d55a057fc3f
#
_cell.length_a   1.000
_cell.length_b   1.000
_cell.length_c   1.000
_cell.angle_alpha   90.00
_cell.angle_beta   90.00
_cell.angle_gamma   90.00
#
_symmetry.space_group_name_H-M   'P 1'
#
loop_
_entity.id
_entity.type
_entity.pdbx_description
1 polymer ?
#
loop_
_entity_poly.entity_id
_entity_poly.type
_entity_poly.pdbx_seq_one_letter_code
_entity_poly.pdbx_strand_id
1 'polypeptide(L)'
;FFTQGYAAAQDRLFQFEIWRRQATGTVAEILGARELKRDIGTRLFKYRGDLDRELNHYHPEGKAIIEAYVSGVNAYIKSVVNTPEKLPLPFKILGIEPQPWTAEVVISRHQGLLGNIGQELEIGRAVALIGPEKVKDLLWLHPQEPALDLDPKIDQQLLFEDLLAPYFAFRKGVQFEPRDLQPEYRTAEAISLLNQFNELSKDSLAIGSNNWVVAGSN
;
A
#
# COMPACT_ATOMS: atom_id res chain seq x y z
N PHE A 1 -17.28 -10.04 -12.95
CA PHE A 1 -16.37 -9.08 -12.32
C PHE A 1 -17.06 -7.78 -11.90
N PHE A 2 -18.00 -7.26 -12.68
CA PHE A 2 -18.78 -6.06 -12.29
C PHE A 2 -19.47 -6.26 -10.93
N THR A 3 -20.26 -7.33 -10.78
CA THR A 3 -20.97 -7.63 -9.52
C THR A 3 -20.01 -7.80 -8.34
N GLN A 4 -18.85 -8.39 -8.59
CA GLN A 4 -17.81 -8.55 -7.58
C GLN A 4 -17.26 -7.19 -7.11
N GLY A 5 -16.99 -6.29 -8.05
CA GLY A 5 -16.56 -4.92 -7.72
C GLY A 5 -17.62 -4.14 -6.96
N TYR A 6 -18.87 -4.25 -7.37
CA TYR A 6 -20.01 -3.60 -6.69
C TYR A 6 -20.17 -4.10 -5.25
N ALA A 7 -20.20 -5.44 -5.05
CA ALA A 7 -20.36 -6.04 -3.73
C ALA A 7 -19.16 -5.71 -2.81
N ALA A 8 -17.92 -5.79 -3.32
CA ALA A 8 -16.74 -5.43 -2.55
C ALA A 8 -16.75 -3.96 -2.11
N ALA A 9 -17.20 -3.05 -2.98
CA ALA A 9 -17.35 -1.64 -2.62
C ALA A 9 -18.47 -1.44 -1.60
N GLN A 10 -19.57 -2.19 -1.70
CA GLN A 10 -20.66 -2.13 -0.72
C GLN A 10 -20.18 -2.51 0.69
N ASP A 11 -19.33 -3.52 0.80
CA ASP A 11 -18.83 -4.00 2.10
C ASP A 11 -17.72 -3.14 2.67
N ARG A 12 -16.88 -2.53 1.82
CA ARG A 12 -15.60 -1.94 2.23
C ARG A 12 -15.29 -0.57 1.64
N LEU A 13 -16.32 0.25 1.36
CA LEU A 13 -16.16 1.52 0.65
C LEU A 13 -15.10 2.44 1.28
N PHE A 14 -15.08 2.54 2.60
CA PHE A 14 -14.11 3.39 3.29
C PHE A 14 -12.67 2.90 3.10
N GLN A 15 -12.45 1.58 3.18
CA GLN A 15 -11.12 1.01 2.87
C GLN A 15 -10.73 1.28 1.41
N PHE A 16 -11.67 1.18 0.48
CA PHE A 16 -11.43 1.48 -0.94
C PHE A 16 -10.99 2.93 -1.13
N GLU A 17 -11.62 3.90 -0.45
CA GLU A 17 -11.20 5.30 -0.53
C GLU A 17 -9.80 5.51 0.03
N ILE A 18 -9.48 4.94 1.19
CA ILE A 18 -8.14 5.03 1.77
C ILE A 18 -7.10 4.38 0.85
N TRP A 19 -7.38 3.20 0.30
CA TRP A 19 -6.48 2.52 -0.64
C TRP A 19 -6.29 3.31 -1.94
N ARG A 20 -7.36 3.93 -2.47
CA ARG A 20 -7.26 4.81 -3.63
C ARG A 20 -6.31 5.98 -3.35
N ARG A 21 -6.47 6.64 -2.21
CA ARG A 21 -5.59 7.74 -1.80
C ARG A 21 -4.14 7.30 -1.59
N GLN A 22 -3.93 6.14 -0.99
CA GLN A 22 -2.60 5.55 -0.89
C GLN A 22 -2.01 5.24 -2.27
N ALA A 23 -2.78 4.71 -3.20
CA ALA A 23 -2.31 4.38 -4.54
C ALA A 23 -2.05 5.61 -5.42
N THR A 24 -2.76 6.72 -5.18
CA THR A 24 -2.62 7.97 -5.96
C THR A 24 -1.70 9.00 -5.32
N GLY A 25 -1.28 8.80 -4.07
CA GLY A 25 -0.49 9.77 -3.31
C GLY A 25 -1.29 11.04 -3.01
N THR A 26 -2.49 10.88 -2.44
CA THR A 26 -3.44 11.96 -2.11
C THR A 26 -3.99 11.85 -0.68
N VAL A 27 -3.28 11.17 0.22
CA VAL A 27 -3.67 11.07 1.63
C VAL A 27 -3.55 12.42 2.34
N ALA A 28 -2.57 13.23 1.96
CA ALA A 28 -2.38 14.57 2.53
C ALA A 28 -3.56 15.53 2.26
N GLU A 29 -4.38 15.27 1.25
CA GLU A 29 -5.59 16.07 1.00
C GLU A 29 -6.60 16.00 2.16
N ILE A 30 -6.64 14.87 2.87
CA ILE A 30 -7.56 14.66 3.99
C ILE A 30 -6.89 14.72 5.36
N LEU A 31 -5.59 14.42 5.45
CA LEU A 31 -4.88 14.35 6.73
C LEU A 31 -3.81 15.45 6.90
N GLY A 32 -3.66 16.32 5.90
CA GLY A 32 -2.76 17.46 5.98
C GLY A 32 -1.27 17.13 5.80
N ALA A 33 -0.44 18.12 6.13
CA ALA A 33 0.98 18.11 5.83
C ALA A 33 1.78 16.92 6.41
N ARG A 34 1.29 16.28 7.47
CA ARG A 34 1.96 15.11 8.07
C ARG A 34 2.06 13.91 7.12
N GLU A 35 1.18 13.83 6.11
CA GLU A 35 1.16 12.76 5.12
C GLU A 35 1.90 13.11 3.81
N LEU A 36 2.49 14.29 3.69
CA LEU A 36 3.22 14.70 2.47
C LEU A 36 4.36 13.75 2.12
N LYS A 37 5.14 13.27 3.10
CA LYS A 37 6.23 12.31 2.86
C LYS A 37 5.69 10.99 2.29
N ARG A 38 4.53 10.55 2.77
CA ARG A 38 3.82 9.38 2.21
C ARG A 38 3.45 9.61 0.76
N ASP A 39 2.79 10.70 0.46
CA ASP A 39 2.30 11.01 -0.88
C ASP A 39 3.46 11.20 -1.88
N ILE A 40 4.55 11.83 -1.45
CA ILE A 40 5.79 11.93 -2.22
C ILE A 40 6.34 10.52 -2.50
N GLY A 41 6.45 9.67 -1.49
CA GLY A 41 6.90 8.29 -1.63
C GLY A 41 6.02 7.49 -2.59
N THR A 42 4.70 7.56 -2.43
CA THR A 42 3.76 6.92 -3.35
C THR A 42 3.98 7.35 -4.79
N ARG A 43 4.08 8.65 -5.04
CA ARG A 43 4.28 9.20 -6.39
C ARG A 43 5.66 8.85 -6.97
N LEU A 44 6.68 8.71 -6.12
CA LEU A 44 8.01 8.28 -6.51
C LEU A 44 8.03 6.82 -6.99
N PHE A 45 7.34 5.94 -6.28
CA PHE A 45 7.29 4.50 -6.54
C PHE A 45 6.09 4.05 -7.39
N LYS A 46 5.25 4.98 -7.84
CA LYS A 46 4.09 4.70 -8.68
C LYS A 46 4.50 4.06 -10.00
N TYR A 47 3.71 3.10 -10.49
CA TYR A 47 3.90 2.51 -11.81
C TYR A 47 3.83 3.58 -12.90
N ARG A 48 4.78 3.54 -13.85
CA ARG A 48 4.92 4.51 -14.95
C ARG A 48 5.08 3.83 -16.32
N GLY A 49 4.88 2.53 -16.38
CA GLY A 49 4.95 1.77 -17.62
C GLY A 49 3.69 1.90 -18.47
N ASP A 50 3.65 1.11 -19.53
CA ASP A 50 2.47 0.96 -20.38
C ASP A 50 1.36 0.23 -19.61
N LEU A 51 0.31 0.96 -19.25
CA LEU A 51 -0.78 0.43 -18.43
C LEU A 51 -1.55 -0.68 -19.16
N ASP A 52 -1.78 -0.54 -20.46
CA ASP A 52 -2.51 -1.54 -21.24
C ASP A 52 -1.74 -2.86 -21.33
N ARG A 53 -0.43 -2.78 -21.48
CA ARG A 53 0.44 -3.96 -21.44
C ARG A 53 0.45 -4.61 -20.06
N GLU A 54 0.53 -3.81 -19.00
CA GLU A 54 0.53 -4.32 -17.62
C GLU A 54 -0.79 -5.00 -17.26
N LEU A 55 -1.92 -4.40 -17.61
CA LEU A 55 -3.25 -4.97 -17.36
C LEU A 55 -3.45 -6.33 -18.02
N ASN A 56 -2.84 -6.55 -19.19
CA ASN A 56 -2.94 -7.80 -19.94
C ASN A 56 -1.76 -8.77 -19.67
N HIS A 57 -0.84 -8.43 -18.76
CA HIS A 57 0.36 -9.22 -18.50
C HIS A 57 0.04 -10.65 -18.03
N TYR A 58 -0.91 -10.80 -17.11
CA TYR A 58 -1.26 -12.09 -16.52
C TYR A 58 -2.40 -12.82 -17.25
N HIS A 59 -3.19 -12.12 -18.03
CA HIS A 59 -4.31 -12.69 -18.77
C HIS A 59 -4.63 -11.85 -20.01
N PRO A 60 -4.90 -12.45 -21.18
CA PRO A 60 -5.20 -11.72 -22.42
C PRO A 60 -6.37 -10.74 -22.29
N GLU A 61 -7.35 -11.05 -21.43
CA GLU A 61 -8.52 -10.19 -21.15
C GLU A 61 -8.38 -9.43 -19.82
N GLY A 62 -7.17 -9.31 -19.26
CA GLY A 62 -6.91 -8.71 -17.96
C GLY A 62 -7.46 -7.29 -17.86
N LYS A 63 -7.27 -6.47 -18.88
CA LYS A 63 -7.84 -5.12 -18.98
C LYS A 63 -9.36 -5.13 -18.85
N ALA A 64 -10.04 -5.94 -19.64
CA ALA A 64 -11.52 -6.03 -19.63
C ALA A 64 -12.04 -6.50 -18.26
N ILE A 65 -11.34 -7.44 -17.61
CA ILE A 65 -11.67 -7.93 -16.27
C ILE A 65 -11.55 -6.82 -15.24
N ILE A 66 -10.44 -6.09 -15.22
CA ILE A 66 -10.19 -5.02 -14.26
C ILE A 66 -11.13 -3.84 -14.49
N GLU A 67 -11.37 -3.45 -15.74
CA GLU A 67 -12.32 -2.38 -16.06
C GLU A 67 -13.76 -2.74 -15.67
N ALA A 68 -14.18 -3.99 -15.85
CA ALA A 68 -15.49 -4.45 -15.39
C ALA A 68 -15.60 -4.39 -13.84
N TYR A 69 -14.55 -4.81 -13.13
CA TYR A 69 -14.50 -4.70 -11.67
C TYR A 69 -14.58 -3.24 -11.21
N VAL A 70 -13.75 -2.38 -11.77
CA VAL A 70 -13.72 -0.93 -11.49
C VAL A 70 -15.07 -0.27 -11.80
N SER A 71 -15.72 -0.66 -12.89
CA SER A 71 -17.06 -0.18 -13.23
C SER A 71 -18.10 -0.55 -12.16
N GLY A 72 -18.00 -1.76 -11.58
CA GLY A 72 -18.84 -2.18 -10.45
C GLY A 72 -18.58 -1.32 -9.20
N VAL A 73 -17.32 -1.11 -8.84
CA VAL A 73 -16.93 -0.23 -7.73
C VAL A 73 -17.53 1.17 -7.91
N ASN A 74 -17.35 1.76 -9.09
CA ASN A 74 -17.81 3.11 -9.40
C ASN A 74 -19.34 3.22 -9.45
N ALA A 75 -20.03 2.17 -9.86
CA ALA A 75 -21.50 2.13 -9.81
C ALA A 75 -22.01 2.21 -8.36
N TYR A 76 -21.38 1.51 -7.42
CA TYR A 76 -21.72 1.62 -6.01
C TYR A 76 -21.38 3.01 -5.44
N ILE A 77 -20.17 3.53 -5.70
CA ILE A 77 -19.78 4.89 -5.29
C ILE A 77 -20.84 5.91 -5.76
N LYS A 78 -21.23 5.87 -7.03
CA LYS A 78 -22.25 6.78 -7.57
C LYS A 78 -23.59 6.65 -6.84
N SER A 79 -23.96 5.44 -6.43
CA SER A 79 -25.23 5.21 -5.73
C SER A 79 -25.26 5.85 -4.33
N VAL A 80 -24.13 5.85 -3.61
CA VAL A 80 -24.05 6.42 -2.26
C VAL A 80 -23.81 7.93 -2.28
N VAL A 81 -23.04 8.45 -3.25
CA VAL A 81 -22.82 9.90 -3.39
C VAL A 81 -24.15 10.61 -3.74
N ASN A 82 -25.00 9.99 -4.56
CA ASN A 82 -26.33 10.53 -4.88
C ASN A 82 -27.36 10.34 -3.76
N THR A 83 -27.02 9.64 -2.68
CA THR A 83 -27.90 9.32 -1.55
C THR A 83 -27.13 9.48 -0.25
N PRO A 84 -26.87 10.72 0.22
CA PRO A 84 -25.96 11.01 1.35
C PRO A 84 -26.27 10.25 2.64
N GLU A 85 -27.54 9.90 2.88
CA GLU A 85 -27.97 9.09 4.01
C GLU A 85 -27.36 7.69 4.01
N LYS A 86 -27.05 7.14 2.84
CA LYS A 86 -26.41 5.83 2.65
C LYS A 86 -24.91 5.87 2.76
N LEU A 87 -24.31 7.07 2.85
CA LEU A 87 -22.87 7.22 2.98
C LEU A 87 -22.40 6.58 4.29
N PRO A 88 -21.44 5.65 4.28
CA PRO A 88 -20.94 5.01 5.51
C PRO A 88 -20.43 6.02 6.53
N LEU A 89 -20.64 5.70 7.81
CA LEU A 89 -20.35 6.61 8.93
C LEU A 89 -18.92 7.19 8.91
N PRO A 90 -17.84 6.45 8.58
CA PRO A 90 -16.49 7.00 8.54
C PRO A 90 -16.33 8.21 7.61
N PHE A 91 -17.05 8.26 6.49
CA PHE A 91 -17.04 9.41 5.59
C PHE A 91 -17.65 10.65 6.24
N LYS A 92 -18.75 10.48 6.97
CA LYS A 92 -19.41 11.57 7.72
C LYS A 92 -18.52 12.08 8.84
N ILE A 93 -17.90 11.17 9.58
CA ILE A 93 -16.99 11.49 10.69
C ILE A 93 -15.79 12.33 10.22
N LEU A 94 -15.24 12.00 9.03
CA LEU A 94 -14.08 12.69 8.47
C LEU A 94 -14.46 13.86 7.55
N GLY A 95 -15.75 14.01 7.19
CA GLY A 95 -16.22 15.03 6.25
C GLY A 95 -15.63 14.86 4.84
N ILE A 96 -15.47 13.62 4.37
CA ILE A 96 -14.93 13.30 3.05
C ILE A 96 -15.93 12.51 2.22
N GLU A 97 -15.71 12.46 0.91
CA GLU A 97 -16.51 11.68 -0.03
C GLU A 97 -15.66 10.66 -0.78
N PRO A 98 -16.23 9.48 -1.10
CA PRO A 98 -15.53 8.51 -1.93
C PRO A 98 -15.38 9.03 -3.36
N GLN A 99 -14.20 8.79 -3.93
CA GLN A 99 -13.88 9.19 -5.28
C GLN A 99 -13.79 7.98 -6.21
N PRO A 100 -14.03 8.16 -7.52
CA PRO A 100 -13.98 7.06 -8.49
C PRO A 100 -12.63 6.36 -8.53
N TRP A 101 -12.68 5.06 -8.77
CA TRP A 101 -11.52 4.21 -9.04
C TRP A 101 -11.19 4.18 -10.53
N THR A 102 -9.92 3.91 -10.84
CA THR A 102 -9.43 3.65 -12.19
C THR A 102 -8.65 2.33 -12.21
N ALA A 103 -8.41 1.77 -13.38
CA ALA A 103 -7.54 0.60 -13.53
C ALA A 103 -6.12 0.86 -13.00
N GLU A 104 -5.63 2.09 -13.13
CA GLU A 104 -4.33 2.51 -12.58
C GLU A 104 -4.26 2.38 -11.04
N VAL A 105 -5.37 2.66 -10.33
CA VAL A 105 -5.44 2.47 -8.87
C VAL A 105 -5.27 1.01 -8.52
N VAL A 106 -5.88 0.09 -9.28
CA VAL A 106 -5.73 -1.35 -9.08
C VAL A 106 -4.27 -1.77 -9.22
N ILE A 107 -3.60 -1.37 -10.30
CA ILE A 107 -2.18 -1.69 -10.55
C ILE A 107 -1.27 -1.08 -9.47
N SER A 108 -1.44 0.20 -9.18
CA SER A 108 -0.59 0.91 -8.20
C SER A 108 -0.75 0.36 -6.78
N ARG A 109 -1.90 -0.22 -6.45
CA ARG A 109 -2.16 -0.84 -5.15
C ARG A 109 -1.28 -2.06 -4.88
N HIS A 110 -0.91 -2.82 -5.93
CA HIS A 110 -0.12 -4.04 -5.80
C HIS A 110 1.38 -3.81 -5.58
N GLN A 111 1.91 -2.62 -5.81
CA GLN A 111 3.33 -2.31 -5.59
C GLN A 111 3.78 -2.50 -4.13
N GLY A 112 2.85 -2.55 -3.20
CA GLY A 112 3.10 -2.83 -1.79
C GLY A 112 3.62 -4.23 -1.47
N LEU A 113 3.64 -5.16 -2.42
CA LEU A 113 4.09 -6.53 -2.22
C LEU A 113 5.62 -6.68 -2.29
N LEU A 114 6.35 -5.71 -2.85
CA LEU A 114 7.81 -5.71 -2.88
C LEU A 114 8.36 -5.34 -1.50
N GLY A 115 8.91 -6.32 -0.79
CA GLY A 115 9.30 -6.17 0.61
C GLY A 115 10.80 -6.28 0.92
N ASN A 116 11.60 -6.76 -0.04
CA ASN A 116 13.02 -7.09 0.17
C ASN A 116 13.99 -5.90 0.08
N ILE A 117 13.58 -4.75 -0.40
CA ILE A 117 14.47 -3.60 -0.66
C ILE A 117 15.24 -3.12 0.59
N GLY A 118 14.65 -3.22 1.78
CA GLY A 118 15.34 -2.90 3.03
C GLY A 118 16.49 -3.86 3.30
N GLN A 119 16.25 -5.16 3.13
CA GLN A 119 17.28 -6.19 3.33
C GLN A 119 18.40 -6.07 2.31
N GLU A 120 18.08 -5.78 1.04
CA GLU A 120 19.09 -5.56 0.00
C GLU A 120 19.99 -4.37 0.33
N LEU A 121 19.41 -3.25 0.81
CA LEU A 121 20.21 -2.11 1.24
C LEU A 121 21.11 -2.44 2.43
N GLU A 122 20.62 -3.18 3.41
CA GLU A 122 21.43 -3.59 4.57
C GLU A 122 22.57 -4.53 4.18
N ILE A 123 22.32 -5.46 3.27
CA ILE A 123 23.39 -6.32 2.70
C ILE A 123 24.41 -5.44 1.95
N GLY A 124 23.97 -4.50 1.13
CA GLY A 124 24.85 -3.57 0.43
C GLY A 124 25.72 -2.73 1.38
N ARG A 125 25.15 -2.26 2.48
CA ARG A 125 25.90 -1.57 3.56
C ARG A 125 26.94 -2.48 4.22
N ALA A 126 26.56 -3.71 4.53
CA ALA A 126 27.47 -4.69 5.11
C ALA A 126 28.61 -5.00 4.15
N VAL A 127 28.33 -5.20 2.85
CA VAL A 127 29.37 -5.42 1.83
C VAL A 127 30.33 -4.23 1.74
N ALA A 128 29.83 -3.00 1.78
CA ALA A 128 30.67 -1.81 1.78
C ALA A 128 31.59 -1.69 3.00
N LEU A 129 31.14 -2.20 4.17
CA LEU A 129 31.90 -2.11 5.43
C LEU A 129 32.91 -3.24 5.61
N ILE A 130 32.53 -4.47 5.30
CA ILE A 130 33.35 -5.65 5.67
C ILE A 130 33.74 -6.55 4.48
N GLY A 131 33.26 -6.21 3.29
CA GLY A 131 33.51 -6.95 2.05
C GLY A 131 32.58 -8.15 1.84
N PRO A 132 32.43 -8.58 0.58
CA PRO A 132 31.45 -9.62 0.19
C PRO A 132 31.72 -10.97 0.85
N GLU A 133 32.98 -11.41 0.98
CA GLU A 133 33.30 -12.72 1.55
C GLU A 133 32.88 -12.83 3.00
N LYS A 134 33.17 -11.81 3.82
CA LYS A 134 32.74 -11.82 5.24
C LYS A 134 31.22 -11.76 5.38
N VAL A 135 30.52 -11.08 4.46
CA VAL A 135 29.06 -11.06 4.46
C VAL A 135 28.49 -12.44 4.14
N LYS A 136 29.08 -13.18 3.20
CA LYS A 136 28.70 -14.56 2.91
C LYS A 136 28.89 -15.49 4.11
N ASP A 137 29.98 -15.31 4.86
CA ASP A 137 30.21 -16.07 6.10
C ASP A 137 29.17 -15.82 7.19
N LEU A 138 28.57 -14.63 7.22
CA LEU A 138 27.60 -14.21 8.24
C LEU A 138 26.15 -14.52 7.83
N LEU A 139 25.86 -14.55 6.55
CA LEU A 139 24.51 -14.74 6.01
C LEU A 139 24.34 -16.12 5.40
N TRP A 140 23.27 -16.81 5.81
CA TRP A 140 22.88 -18.05 5.18
C TRP A 140 22.05 -17.77 3.92
N LEU A 141 22.73 -17.76 2.76
CA LEU A 141 22.15 -17.45 1.46
C LEU A 141 21.83 -18.74 0.70
N HIS A 142 20.65 -19.30 0.88
CA HIS A 142 20.23 -20.53 0.20
C HIS A 142 19.06 -20.29 -0.75
N PRO A 143 18.91 -21.12 -1.81
CA PRO A 143 19.72 -22.29 -2.20
C PRO A 143 20.97 -21.98 -3.03
N GLN A 144 21.20 -20.75 -3.39
CA GLN A 144 22.35 -20.33 -4.22
C GLN A 144 23.08 -19.18 -3.53
N GLU A 145 24.41 -19.19 -3.64
CA GLU A 145 25.22 -18.05 -3.22
C GLU A 145 25.15 -16.93 -4.28
N PRO A 146 24.47 -15.81 -4.03
CA PRO A 146 24.45 -14.70 -4.96
C PRO A 146 25.81 -14.01 -5.01
N ALA A 147 26.12 -13.38 -6.14
CA ALA A 147 27.20 -12.42 -6.21
C ALA A 147 26.82 -11.21 -5.32
N LEU A 148 27.68 -10.87 -4.36
CA LEU A 148 27.48 -9.73 -3.47
C LEU A 148 28.38 -8.55 -3.89
N ASP A 149 28.42 -8.27 -5.19
CA ASP A 149 29.25 -7.19 -5.73
C ASP A 149 28.46 -5.90 -5.80
N LEU A 150 29.01 -4.85 -5.23
CA LEU A 150 28.46 -3.49 -5.41
C LEU A 150 28.87 -2.97 -6.79
N ASP A 151 27.90 -2.44 -7.55
CA ASP A 151 28.22 -1.76 -8.81
C ASP A 151 29.19 -0.60 -8.51
N PRO A 152 30.35 -0.52 -9.22
CA PRO A 152 31.36 0.52 -9.00
C PRO A 152 30.84 1.94 -9.25
N LYS A 153 29.70 2.11 -9.89
CA LYS A 153 29.02 3.40 -10.04
C LYS A 153 28.26 3.87 -8.79
N ILE A 154 28.05 2.98 -7.82
CA ILE A 154 27.38 3.35 -6.58
C ILE A 154 28.34 4.20 -5.73
N ASP A 155 27.92 5.40 -5.40
CA ASP A 155 28.58 6.17 -4.35
C ASP A 155 28.29 5.50 -3.01
N GLN A 156 29.31 4.84 -2.45
CA GLN A 156 29.17 4.07 -1.22
C GLN A 156 28.81 4.94 0.00
N GLN A 157 29.08 6.25 -0.03
CA GLN A 157 28.68 7.14 1.04
C GLN A 157 27.16 7.29 1.12
N LEU A 158 26.49 7.28 -0.03
CA LEU A 158 25.01 7.34 -0.10
C LEU A 158 24.34 6.12 0.53
N LEU A 159 24.99 4.95 0.57
CA LEU A 159 24.41 3.76 1.20
C LEU A 159 24.07 3.98 2.68
N PHE A 160 24.77 4.89 3.35
CA PHE A 160 24.58 5.16 4.78
C PHE A 160 23.62 6.32 5.06
N GLU A 161 23.08 6.92 4.02
CA GLU A 161 22.00 7.91 4.10
C GLU A 161 20.63 7.21 4.34
N ASP A 162 19.63 7.98 4.76
CA ASP A 162 18.24 7.48 4.90
C ASP A 162 17.53 7.38 3.55
N LEU A 163 18.08 6.54 2.66
CA LEU A 163 17.59 6.36 1.28
C LEU A 163 16.15 5.85 1.22
N LEU A 164 15.73 5.06 2.20
CA LEU A 164 14.43 4.39 2.20
C LEU A 164 13.35 5.15 2.96
N ALA A 165 13.63 6.35 3.48
CA ALA A 165 12.61 7.16 4.17
C ALA A 165 11.32 7.35 3.35
N PRO A 166 11.37 7.71 2.04
CA PRO A 166 10.16 7.80 1.23
C PRO A 166 9.47 6.44 1.04
N TYR A 167 10.24 5.37 0.89
CA TYR A 167 9.74 4.01 0.74
C TYR A 167 8.97 3.57 2.00
N PHE A 168 9.55 3.73 3.18
CA PHE A 168 8.88 3.38 4.42
C PHE A 168 7.70 4.30 4.72
N ALA A 169 7.77 5.57 4.37
CA ALA A 169 6.68 6.51 4.57
C ALA A 169 5.41 6.08 3.81
N PHE A 170 5.52 5.68 2.54
CA PHE A 170 4.32 5.29 1.77
C PHE A 170 3.77 3.92 2.16
N ARG A 171 4.57 3.05 2.76
CA ARG A 171 4.13 1.71 3.19
C ARG A 171 3.44 1.68 4.55
N LYS A 172 3.60 2.70 5.36
CA LYS A 172 2.92 2.77 6.67
C LYS A 172 1.41 2.76 6.51
N GLY A 173 0.70 2.14 7.45
CA GLY A 173 -0.75 2.24 7.55
C GLY A 173 -1.18 3.71 7.70
N VAL A 174 -2.33 4.09 7.15
CA VAL A 174 -2.93 5.41 7.39
C VAL A 174 -3.49 5.41 8.79
N GLN A 175 -3.12 6.42 9.60
CA GLN A 175 -3.62 6.59 10.96
C GLN A 175 -4.37 7.91 11.06
N PHE A 176 -5.47 7.87 11.80
CA PHE A 176 -6.30 9.03 12.04
C PHE A 176 -6.06 9.58 13.44
N GLU A 177 -6.16 10.89 13.60
CA GLU A 177 -6.02 11.59 14.86
C GLU A 177 -7.35 12.28 15.23
N PRO A 178 -7.61 12.59 16.51
CA PRO A 178 -8.84 13.28 16.90
C PRO A 178 -9.12 14.57 16.14
N ARG A 179 -8.09 15.27 15.72
CA ARG A 179 -8.20 16.50 14.93
C ARG A 179 -8.72 16.30 13.52
N ASP A 180 -8.64 15.06 12.99
CA ASP A 180 -9.13 14.73 11.65
C ASP A 180 -10.64 14.55 11.60
N LEU A 181 -11.25 14.33 12.77
CA LEU A 181 -12.69 14.18 12.90
C LEU A 181 -13.37 15.54 12.76
N GLN A 182 -14.57 15.55 12.18
CA GLN A 182 -15.43 16.73 12.24
C GLN A 182 -15.74 17.12 13.70
N PRO A 183 -15.88 18.41 14.02
CA PRO A 183 -16.01 18.87 15.41
C PRO A 183 -17.09 18.17 16.22
N GLU A 184 -18.24 17.90 15.60
CA GLU A 184 -19.38 17.22 16.23
C GLU A 184 -19.11 15.77 16.63
N TYR A 185 -18.11 15.14 16.02
CA TYR A 185 -17.70 13.76 16.32
C TYR A 185 -16.50 13.67 17.28
N ARG A 186 -15.96 14.78 17.79
CA ARG A 186 -14.81 14.81 18.72
C ARG A 186 -15.21 14.54 20.15
N THR A 187 -16.00 13.48 20.37
CA THR A 187 -16.41 13.06 21.72
C THR A 187 -15.31 12.23 22.40
N ALA A 188 -15.30 12.16 23.73
CA ALA A 188 -14.36 11.35 24.49
C ALA A 188 -14.44 9.85 24.10
N GLU A 189 -15.65 9.35 23.84
CA GLU A 189 -15.89 7.98 23.40
C GLU A 189 -15.30 7.73 22.01
N ALA A 190 -15.54 8.59 21.03
CA ALA A 190 -14.99 8.46 19.69
C ALA A 190 -13.46 8.52 19.70
N ILE A 191 -12.86 9.38 20.52
CA ILE A 191 -11.41 9.47 20.69
C ILE A 191 -10.85 8.19 21.32
N SER A 192 -11.52 7.63 22.32
CA SER A 192 -11.13 6.37 22.94
C SER A 192 -11.14 5.22 21.93
N LEU A 193 -12.20 5.08 21.13
CA LEU A 193 -12.32 4.07 20.08
C LEU A 193 -11.24 4.23 19.00
N LEU A 194 -10.96 5.46 18.60
CA LEU A 194 -9.92 5.78 17.62
C LEU A 194 -8.53 5.35 18.14
N ASN A 195 -8.23 5.64 19.41
CA ASN A 195 -6.96 5.23 20.02
C ASN A 195 -6.84 3.71 20.10
N GLN A 196 -7.89 2.99 20.47
CA GLN A 196 -7.92 1.53 20.45
C GLN A 196 -7.68 0.97 19.04
N PHE A 197 -8.34 1.53 18.03
CA PHE A 197 -8.13 1.13 16.64
C PHE A 197 -6.68 1.34 16.19
N ASN A 198 -6.09 2.48 16.53
CA ASN A 198 -4.69 2.79 16.18
C ASN A 198 -3.71 1.84 16.88
N GLU A 199 -3.95 1.46 18.15
CA GLU A 199 -3.12 0.48 18.86
C GLU A 199 -3.22 -0.91 18.22
N LEU A 200 -4.43 -1.39 17.92
CA LEU A 200 -4.64 -2.67 17.22
C LEU A 200 -3.94 -2.69 15.84
N SER A 201 -3.88 -1.55 15.17
CA SER A 201 -3.19 -1.43 13.88
C SER A 201 -1.67 -1.48 14.00
N LYS A 202 -1.11 -1.16 15.17
CA LYS A 202 0.34 -1.29 15.45
C LYS A 202 0.74 -2.74 15.76
N ASP A 203 -0.12 -3.46 16.48
CA ASP A 203 0.14 -4.83 16.93
C ASP A 203 -0.07 -5.88 15.83
N SER A 204 -0.58 -5.51 14.66
CA SER A 204 -0.77 -6.43 13.53
C SER A 204 0.54 -6.92 12.88
N LEU A 205 1.64 -6.88 13.63
CA LEU A 205 2.96 -7.35 13.22
C LEU A 205 3.13 -8.88 13.32
N ALA A 206 2.13 -9.63 13.76
CA ALA A 206 2.10 -11.07 13.60
C ALA A 206 1.77 -11.41 12.14
N ILE A 207 2.70 -11.10 11.24
CA ILE A 207 2.62 -11.53 9.85
C ILE A 207 2.93 -13.02 9.83
N GLY A 208 1.88 -13.84 9.89
CA GLY A 208 1.97 -15.25 9.59
C GLY A 208 1.80 -15.45 8.07
N SER A 209 2.71 -16.17 7.45
CA SER A 209 2.54 -16.67 6.10
C SER A 209 2.61 -18.20 6.14
N ASN A 210 1.53 -18.87 5.75
CA ASN A 210 1.48 -20.32 5.66
C ASN A 210 1.35 -20.72 4.20
N ASN A 211 2.32 -21.50 3.73
CA ASN A 211 2.27 -22.11 2.41
C ASN A 211 2.04 -23.61 2.58
N TRP A 212 1.02 -24.12 1.92
CA TRP A 212 0.70 -25.54 1.88
C TRP A 212 0.94 -26.07 0.47
N VAL A 213 1.79 -27.05 0.35
CA VAL A 213 1.97 -27.77 -0.90
C VAL A 213 1.38 -29.17 -0.71
N VAL A 214 0.37 -29.47 -1.50
CA VAL A 214 -0.16 -30.83 -1.59
C VAL A 214 0.51 -31.48 -2.79
N ALA A 215 1.44 -32.39 -2.55
CA ALA A 215 1.96 -33.24 -3.60
C ALA A 215 0.84 -34.14 -4.11
N GLY A 216 0.55 -34.12 -5.40
CA GLY A 216 -0.32 -35.09 -6.02
C GLY A 216 0.34 -36.47 -5.87
N SER A 217 -0.06 -37.19 -4.85
CA SER A 217 0.31 -38.59 -4.77
C SER A 217 -0.77 -39.41 -5.43
N ASN A 218 -0.40 -40.20 -6.36
CA ASN A 218 -0.90 -41.47 -6.80
C ASN A 218 -2.27 -41.91 -6.31
#